data_2b8e8ddc8297f9ac138af691ac6bf734
#
_entry.id   2b8e8ddc8297f9ac138af691ac6bf734
#
_cell.length_a   1.000
_cell.length_b   1.000
_cell.length_c   1.000
_cell.angle_alpha   90.00
_cell.angle_beta   90.00
_cell.angle_gamma   90.00
#
_symmetry.space_group_name_H-M   'P 1'
#
loop_
_entity.id
_entity.type
_entity.pdbx_description
1 polymer ?
#
loop_
_entity_poly.entity_id
_entity_poly.type
_entity_poly.pdbx_seq_one_letter_code
_entity_poly.pdbx_strand_id
1 'polypeptide(L)'
;MSFQASRPNIENLSRFFQKIGPQSFRLAWEPRGPWPPEIVRDLCAQYRLIHCVDPLVSTPDPRNAAYWRLHGKGSYSYRYTDDDLLELRRLLLLAPAQPQAYILFNNIQMKEDANRFRLLLDNSREHG
;
A
#
# COMPACT_ATOMS: atom_id res chain seq x y z
N MET A 1 -7.97 -15.13 -11.11
CA MET A 1 -6.85 -15.08 -12.06
C MET A 1 -6.07 -13.79 -11.82
N SER A 2 -4.78 -13.90 -11.59
CA SER A 2 -3.95 -12.69 -11.42
C SER A 2 -3.69 -12.04 -12.78
N PHE A 3 -3.73 -10.70 -12.81
CA PHE A 3 -3.44 -9.92 -14.00
C PHE A 3 -1.92 -9.82 -14.14
N GLN A 4 -1.37 -10.54 -15.11
CA GLN A 4 0.07 -10.64 -15.27
C GLN A 4 0.66 -9.45 -16.02
N ALA A 5 1.95 -9.16 -15.75
CA ALA A 5 2.69 -8.08 -16.40
C ALA A 5 3.15 -8.49 -17.80
N SER A 6 2.23 -8.89 -18.66
CA SER A 6 2.51 -9.14 -20.07
C SER A 6 2.41 -7.83 -20.85
N ARG A 7 3.07 -7.77 -22.04
CA ARG A 7 3.02 -6.57 -22.88
C ARG A 7 1.59 -6.15 -23.23
N PRO A 8 0.67 -7.05 -23.65
CA PRO A 8 -0.71 -6.66 -23.91
C PRO A 8 -1.43 -6.11 -22.68
N ASN A 9 -1.18 -6.67 -21.51
CA ASN A 9 -1.78 -6.20 -20.28
C ASN A 9 -1.25 -4.82 -19.87
N ILE A 10 0.05 -4.57 -20.05
CA ILE A 10 0.64 -3.26 -19.81
C ILE A 10 0.02 -2.21 -20.72
N GLU A 11 -0.12 -2.53 -22.01
CA GLU A 11 -0.73 -1.62 -23.00
C GLU A 11 -2.20 -1.33 -22.67
N ASN A 12 -2.96 -2.35 -22.27
CA ASN A 12 -4.36 -2.20 -21.91
C ASN A 12 -4.51 -1.33 -20.66
N LEU A 13 -3.66 -1.52 -19.66
CA LEU A 13 -3.67 -0.73 -18.44
C LEU A 13 -3.31 0.72 -18.73
N SER A 14 -2.30 0.95 -19.59
CA SER A 14 -1.91 2.29 -20.00
C SER A 14 -3.05 3.02 -20.71
N ARG A 15 -3.77 2.34 -21.61
CA ARG A 15 -4.95 2.93 -22.27
C ARG A 15 -6.04 3.29 -21.29
N PHE A 16 -6.27 2.44 -20.29
CA PHE A 16 -7.25 2.70 -19.24
C PHE A 16 -6.91 3.99 -18.48
N PHE A 17 -5.65 4.14 -18.06
CA PHE A 17 -5.22 5.32 -17.33
C PHE A 17 -5.25 6.59 -18.18
N GLN A 18 -4.90 6.48 -19.47
CA GLN A 18 -5.01 7.60 -20.41
C GLN A 18 -6.46 8.04 -20.59
N LYS A 19 -7.38 7.08 -20.68
CA LYS A 19 -8.80 7.34 -20.89
C LYS A 19 -9.43 8.06 -19.72
N ILE A 20 -9.00 7.72 -18.48
CA ILE A 20 -9.47 8.42 -17.29
C ILE A 20 -9.01 9.89 -17.31
N GLY A 21 -7.76 10.12 -17.77
CA GLY A 21 -7.19 11.46 -17.87
C GLY A 21 -6.89 12.10 -16.53
N PRO A 22 -6.50 13.38 -16.52
CA PRO A 22 -6.24 14.09 -15.27
C PRO A 22 -7.54 14.28 -14.49
N GLN A 23 -7.51 13.87 -13.23
CA GLN A 23 -8.67 13.91 -12.34
C GLN A 23 -8.38 14.81 -11.13
N SER A 24 -9.44 15.26 -10.49
CA SER A 24 -9.33 15.98 -9.22
C SER A 24 -9.00 15.04 -8.04
N PHE A 25 -9.09 13.74 -8.24
CA PHE A 25 -8.73 12.70 -7.26
C PHE A 25 -7.55 11.89 -7.78
N ARG A 26 -6.84 11.24 -6.88
CA ARG A 26 -5.77 10.31 -7.23
C ARG A 26 -6.25 8.88 -7.13
N LEU A 27 -5.79 8.04 -8.06
CA LEU A 27 -6.10 6.62 -8.05
C LEU A 27 -4.99 5.87 -7.32
N ALA A 28 -5.38 4.95 -6.45
CA ALA A 28 -4.46 3.98 -5.86
C ALA A 28 -4.53 2.69 -6.68
N TRP A 29 -3.36 2.13 -6.98
CA TRP A 29 -3.25 0.93 -7.79
C TRP A 29 -2.45 -0.13 -7.05
N GLU A 30 -3.05 -1.31 -6.91
CA GLU A 30 -2.39 -2.48 -6.34
C GLU A 30 -2.18 -3.51 -7.45
N PRO A 31 -0.96 -3.63 -8.00
CA PRO A 31 -0.68 -4.64 -9.01
C PRO A 31 -0.90 -6.05 -8.46
N ARG A 32 -1.51 -6.91 -9.25
CA ARG A 32 -1.70 -8.30 -8.89
C ARG A 32 -0.73 -9.15 -9.69
N GLY A 33 -0.03 -10.04 -9.00
CA GLY A 33 0.95 -10.92 -9.62
C GLY A 33 2.34 -10.31 -9.65
N PRO A 34 3.31 -11.01 -10.25
CA PRO A 34 4.71 -10.61 -10.24
C PRO A 34 5.00 -9.53 -11.30
N TRP A 35 4.76 -8.27 -10.95
CA TRP A 35 5.10 -7.15 -11.81
C TRP A 35 6.54 -6.69 -11.55
N PRO A 36 7.34 -6.45 -12.60
CA PRO A 36 8.66 -5.86 -12.42
C PRO A 36 8.56 -4.50 -11.72
N PRO A 37 9.35 -4.26 -10.65
CA PRO A 37 9.25 -3.02 -9.89
C PRO A 37 9.44 -1.76 -10.73
N GLU A 38 10.31 -1.79 -11.72
CA GLU A 38 10.57 -0.63 -12.60
C GLU A 38 9.35 -0.29 -13.46
N ILE A 39 8.60 -1.29 -13.91
CA ILE A 39 7.36 -1.06 -14.68
C ILE A 39 6.29 -0.44 -13.81
N VAL A 40 6.12 -0.94 -12.58
CA VAL A 40 5.17 -0.38 -11.63
C VAL A 40 5.52 1.09 -11.33
N ARG A 41 6.79 1.37 -11.07
CA ARG A 41 7.26 2.71 -10.79
C ARG A 41 7.00 3.66 -11.95
N ASP A 42 7.31 3.21 -13.18
CA ASP A 42 7.13 4.04 -14.37
C ASP A 42 5.65 4.36 -14.61
N LEU A 43 4.77 3.37 -14.47
CA LEU A 43 3.32 3.58 -14.64
C LEU A 43 2.77 4.52 -13.56
N CYS A 44 3.20 4.35 -12.31
CA CYS A 44 2.76 5.23 -11.24
C CYS A 44 3.20 6.67 -11.46
N ALA A 45 4.44 6.86 -11.94
CA ALA A 45 4.94 8.20 -12.25
C ALA A 45 4.21 8.81 -13.43
N GLN A 46 4.00 8.03 -14.49
CA GLN A 46 3.39 8.52 -15.73
C GLN A 46 1.93 8.94 -15.54
N TYR A 47 1.16 8.17 -14.76
CA TYR A 47 -0.27 8.40 -14.57
C TYR A 47 -0.63 8.94 -13.19
N ARG A 48 0.36 9.32 -12.40
CA ARG A 48 0.18 9.89 -11.06
C ARG A 48 -0.61 8.96 -10.14
N LEU A 49 -0.27 7.68 -10.17
CA LEU A 49 -0.92 6.68 -9.34
C LEU A 49 -0.25 6.59 -7.99
N ILE A 50 -1.04 6.23 -6.97
CA ILE A 50 -0.51 5.85 -5.67
C ILE A 50 -0.32 4.34 -5.70
N HIS A 51 0.92 3.88 -5.49
CA HIS A 51 1.21 2.45 -5.44
C HIS A 51 0.71 1.88 -4.10
N CYS A 52 -0.30 1.02 -4.16
CA CYS A 52 -0.82 0.34 -2.99
C CYS A 52 -0.03 -0.94 -2.75
N VAL A 53 0.52 -1.11 -1.55
CA VAL A 53 1.32 -2.29 -1.19
C VAL A 53 0.91 -2.84 0.17
N ASP A 54 1.25 -4.10 0.41
CA ASP A 54 1.28 -4.66 1.76
C ASP A 54 2.70 -4.48 2.28
N PRO A 55 2.93 -3.56 3.24
CA PRO A 55 4.28 -3.17 3.63
C PRO A 55 5.04 -4.24 4.40
N LEU A 56 4.33 -5.23 4.96
CA LEU A 56 4.95 -6.33 5.70
C LEU A 56 5.28 -7.52 4.80
N VAL A 57 4.84 -7.49 3.55
CA VAL A 57 5.16 -8.49 2.53
C VAL A 57 6.18 -7.94 1.54
N SER A 58 5.99 -6.70 1.09
CA SER A 58 6.89 -6.01 0.17
C SER A 58 7.29 -4.68 0.75
N THR A 59 8.59 -4.46 0.95
CA THR A 59 9.10 -3.20 1.52
C THR A 59 8.65 -2.02 0.68
N PRO A 60 7.91 -1.06 1.25
CA PRO A 60 7.48 0.11 0.50
C PRO A 60 8.65 1.05 0.18
N ASP A 61 8.56 1.74 -0.95
CA ASP A 61 9.52 2.78 -1.29
C ASP A 61 9.27 3.97 -0.35
N PRO A 62 10.26 4.39 0.45
CA PRO A 62 10.06 5.48 1.41
C PRO A 62 9.81 6.84 0.76
N ARG A 63 10.00 6.97 -0.55
CA ARG A 63 9.71 8.19 -1.30
C ARG A 63 8.23 8.30 -1.67
N ASN A 64 7.47 7.19 -1.60
CA ASN A 64 6.07 7.15 -1.98
C ASN A 64 5.17 7.39 -0.78
N ALA A 65 4.02 8.01 -1.04
CA ALA A 65 2.97 8.15 -0.03
C ALA A 65 2.53 6.78 0.48
N ALA A 66 2.26 6.67 1.77
CA ALA A 66 1.79 5.42 2.35
C ALA A 66 0.32 5.19 1.98
N TYR A 67 0.07 4.19 1.17
CA TYR A 67 -1.25 3.66 0.91
C TYR A 67 -1.12 2.15 0.98
N TRP A 68 -1.41 1.60 2.14
CA TRP A 68 -1.06 0.22 2.47
C TRP A 68 -2.30 -0.60 2.76
N ARG A 69 -2.33 -1.81 2.22
CA ARG A 69 -3.38 -2.79 2.52
C ARG A 69 -2.71 -4.04 3.09
N LEU A 70 -3.05 -4.35 4.33
CA LEU A 70 -2.49 -5.50 5.03
C LEU A 70 -3.44 -6.69 4.89
N HIS A 71 -2.98 -7.70 4.15
CA HIS A 71 -3.79 -8.87 3.79
C HIS A 71 -3.58 -10.07 4.70
N GLY A 72 -2.71 -9.95 5.71
CA GLY A 72 -2.29 -11.07 6.54
C GLY A 72 -1.05 -11.77 5.97
N LYS A 73 -0.17 -12.18 6.86
CA LYS A 73 1.06 -12.88 6.45
C LYS A 73 0.74 -14.34 6.16
N GLY A 74 0.71 -14.71 4.88
CA GLY A 74 0.47 -16.06 4.43
C GLY A 74 -0.96 -16.53 4.54
N SER A 75 -1.84 -15.82 5.24
CA SER A 75 -3.23 -16.20 5.40
C SER A 75 -4.10 -15.01 5.79
N TYR A 76 -5.30 -14.97 5.25
CA TYR A 76 -6.32 -14.00 5.59
C TYR A 76 -6.71 -14.05 7.07
N SER A 77 -6.60 -15.23 7.71
CA SER A 77 -6.91 -15.42 9.13
C SER A 77 -5.77 -14.97 10.07
N TYR A 78 -4.66 -14.50 9.53
CA TYR A 78 -3.51 -14.06 10.30
C TYR A 78 -3.87 -12.87 11.19
N ARG A 79 -3.46 -12.94 12.46
CA ARG A 79 -3.55 -11.81 13.40
C ARG A 79 -2.16 -11.18 13.54
N TYR A 80 -2.07 -9.89 13.33
CA TYR A 80 -0.78 -9.19 13.42
C TYR A 80 -0.27 -9.18 14.85
N THR A 81 1.01 -9.50 15.01
CA THR A 81 1.66 -9.50 16.32
C THR A 81 2.03 -8.08 16.72
N ASP A 82 2.38 -7.88 18.00
CA ASP A 82 2.88 -6.59 18.44
C ASP A 82 4.16 -6.19 17.70
N ASP A 83 5.03 -7.15 17.42
CA ASP A 83 6.25 -6.89 16.62
C ASP A 83 5.91 -6.45 15.20
N ASP A 84 4.89 -7.06 14.58
CA ASP A 84 4.40 -6.63 13.27
C ASP A 84 3.94 -5.18 13.29
N LEU A 85 3.17 -4.81 14.31
CA LEU A 85 2.64 -3.46 14.44
C LEU A 85 3.74 -2.44 14.74
N LEU A 86 4.77 -2.83 15.49
CA LEU A 86 5.94 -1.98 15.71
C LEU A 86 6.71 -1.75 14.42
N GLU A 87 6.88 -2.77 13.61
CA GLU A 87 7.53 -2.65 12.30
C GLU A 87 6.71 -1.76 11.37
N LEU A 88 5.40 -1.91 11.37
CA LEU A 88 4.50 -1.07 10.59
C LEU A 88 4.66 0.40 10.99
N ARG A 89 4.74 0.68 12.29
CA ARG A 89 4.98 2.04 12.79
C ARG A 89 6.32 2.58 12.31
N ARG A 90 7.37 1.75 12.36
CA ARG A 90 8.70 2.17 11.88
C ARG A 90 8.66 2.57 10.41
N LEU A 91 7.99 1.77 9.58
CA LEU A 91 7.84 2.07 8.15
C LEU A 91 7.03 3.35 7.92
N LEU A 92 5.99 3.56 8.72
CA LEU A 92 5.16 4.75 8.61
C LEU A 92 5.95 6.03 8.93
N LEU A 93 6.85 5.97 9.90
CA LEU A 93 7.69 7.11 10.25
C LEU A 93 8.69 7.48 9.14
N LEU A 94 9.02 6.53 8.26
CA LEU A 94 9.89 6.76 7.11
C LEU A 94 9.13 7.29 5.89
N ALA A 95 7.80 7.15 5.89
CA ALA A 95 6.98 7.59 4.76
C ALA A 95 6.80 9.11 4.77
N PRO A 96 6.58 9.74 3.59
CA PRO A 96 6.30 11.18 3.54
C PRO A 96 5.05 11.55 4.32
N ALA A 97 5.09 12.69 5.01
CA ALA A 97 3.92 13.19 5.75
C ALA A 97 2.77 13.61 4.82
N GLN A 98 3.09 13.98 3.60
CA GLN A 98 2.11 14.41 2.60
C GLN A 98 2.28 13.61 1.31
N PRO A 99 1.20 13.24 0.62
CA PRO A 99 -0.19 13.31 1.09
C PRO A 99 -0.44 12.39 2.28
N GLN A 100 -1.66 12.42 2.81
CA GLN A 100 -2.00 11.63 3.99
C GLN A 100 -1.71 10.14 3.79
N ALA A 101 -1.34 9.47 4.88
CA ALA A 101 -1.15 8.02 4.86
C ALA A 101 -2.49 7.30 5.04
N TYR A 102 -2.68 6.21 4.28
CA TYR A 102 -3.84 5.35 4.39
C TYR A 102 -3.36 3.93 4.69
N ILE A 103 -3.83 3.37 5.79
CA ILE A 103 -3.48 2.03 6.23
C ILE A 103 -4.76 1.24 6.44
N LEU A 104 -4.95 0.22 5.61
CA LEU A 104 -6.17 -0.58 5.58
C LEU A 104 -5.83 -2.01 6.00
N PHE A 105 -6.43 -2.46 7.10
CA PHE A 105 -6.31 -3.84 7.53
C PHE A 105 -7.39 -4.66 6.85
N ASN A 106 -6.98 -5.67 6.10
CA ASN A 106 -7.88 -6.50 5.30
C ASN A 106 -7.69 -7.99 5.64
N ASN A 107 -7.63 -8.29 6.92
CA ASN A 107 -7.58 -9.64 7.45
C ASN A 107 -8.81 -9.88 8.33
N ILE A 108 -9.02 -11.12 8.80
CA ILE A 108 -10.18 -11.45 9.63
C ILE A 108 -10.26 -10.58 10.88
N GLN A 109 -9.11 -10.31 11.52
CA GLN A 109 -9.04 -9.50 12.75
C GLN A 109 -8.85 -8.00 12.45
N MET A 110 -9.35 -7.53 11.32
CA MET A 110 -9.07 -6.17 10.83
C MET A 110 -9.45 -5.08 11.83
N LYS A 111 -10.60 -5.18 12.46
CA LYS A 111 -11.08 -4.17 13.41
C LYS A 111 -10.20 -4.11 14.65
N GLU A 112 -9.89 -5.26 15.22
CA GLU A 112 -9.05 -5.37 16.41
C GLU A 112 -7.62 -4.91 16.12
N ASP A 113 -7.04 -5.39 15.02
CA ASP A 113 -5.66 -5.05 14.66
C ASP A 113 -5.52 -3.57 14.32
N ALA A 114 -6.49 -2.99 13.63
CA ALA A 114 -6.48 -1.55 13.34
C ALA A 114 -6.57 -0.72 14.62
N ASN A 115 -7.40 -1.12 15.57
CA ASN A 115 -7.51 -0.43 16.87
C ASN A 115 -6.21 -0.53 17.67
N ARG A 116 -5.58 -1.70 17.68
CA ARG A 116 -4.30 -1.90 18.36
C ARG A 116 -3.22 -0.99 17.77
N PHE A 117 -3.17 -0.90 16.45
CA PHE A 117 -2.22 -0.03 15.78
C PHE A 117 -2.48 1.44 16.08
N ARG A 118 -3.74 1.87 16.08
CA ARG A 118 -4.10 3.24 16.42
C ARG A 118 -3.66 3.60 17.83
N LEU A 119 -3.87 2.71 18.79
CA LEU A 119 -3.43 2.93 20.18
C LEU A 119 -1.90 3.04 20.27
N LEU A 120 -1.20 2.23 19.52
CA LEU A 120 0.26 2.28 19.46
C LEU A 120 0.75 3.64 18.95
N LEU A 121 0.11 4.19 17.94
CA LEU A 121 0.45 5.50 17.39
C LEU A 121 0.14 6.62 18.39
N ASP A 122 -1.01 6.56 19.05
CA ASP A 122 -1.40 7.56 20.03
C ASP A 122 -0.45 7.59 21.23
N ASN A 123 -0.06 6.43 21.74
CA ASN A 123 0.91 6.34 22.83
C ASN A 123 2.26 6.94 22.45
N SER A 124 2.69 6.76 21.19
CA SER A 124 3.94 7.35 20.71
C SER A 124 3.88 8.87 20.70
N ARG A 125 2.73 9.48 20.42
CA ARG A 125 2.56 10.93 20.43
C ARG A 125 2.64 11.51 21.84
N GLU A 126 2.13 10.77 22.84
CA GLU A 126 2.14 11.21 24.22
C GLU A 126 3.56 11.22 24.81
N HIS A 127 4.46 10.38 24.31
CA HIS A 127 5.82 10.23 24.81
C HIS A 127 6.87 10.85 23.89
N GLY A 128 6.46 11.44 22.78
CA GLY A 128 7.37 12.00 21.77
C GLY A 128 7.74 13.46 21.96
#